data_38cc1a4e96bca1982cb6b9a644f20afe
#
_entry.id   38cc1a4e96bca1982cb6b9a644f20afe
#
_cell.length_a   1.000
_cell.length_b   1.000
_cell.length_c   1.000
_cell.angle_alpha   90.00
_cell.angle_beta   90.00
_cell.angle_gamma   90.00
#
_symmetry.space_group_name_H-M   'P 1'
#
loop_
_entity.id
_entity.type
_entity.pdbx_description
1 polymer ?
#
loop_
_entity_poly.entity_id
_entity_poly.type
_entity_poly.pdbx_seq_one_letter_code
_entity_poly.pdbx_strand_id
1 'polypeptide(L)'
;IIQAKHTSRYNASFSDRDFDGPSGILDKETSRIKHLVDTDELDHYMLFANRRLTGNKDSALLKKISSECGLAYSDIRIMGVEEIDRVLCGHKEIVDQHHLDLLAGPLRITRDGLAEVIDAISNAIGSTGQIIDDAPVPRTSLRRKNELNQVSDAEIAPLRRRYLKDTRNVADFLANPINRDLLEKYNEAVDELNCRLPHLISQTGSFMGAWHRIYDIMVDHEETLRRNARLVRVVQFYMYWNCDFGRREDDDQTE
;
A
#
# COMPACT_ATOMS: atom_id res chain seq x y z
N ILE A 1 -27.45 -6.98 -10.74
CA ILE A 1 -26.29 -7.91 -10.62
C ILE A 1 -24.99 -7.11 -10.53
N ILE A 2 -24.05 -7.56 -9.67
CA ILE A 2 -22.72 -7.01 -9.54
C ILE A 2 -21.72 -8.03 -10.07
N GLN A 3 -20.87 -7.62 -11.02
CA GLN A 3 -19.85 -8.45 -11.64
C GLN A 3 -18.47 -7.85 -11.41
N ALA A 4 -17.53 -8.63 -10.88
CA ALA A 4 -16.14 -8.26 -10.76
C ALA A 4 -15.28 -8.97 -11.80
N LYS A 5 -14.37 -8.24 -12.46
CA LYS A 5 -13.39 -8.76 -13.41
C LYS A 5 -11.99 -8.34 -12.97
N HIS A 6 -11.09 -9.28 -12.89
CA HIS A 6 -9.71 -9.05 -12.49
C HIS A 6 -8.73 -9.40 -13.60
N THR A 7 -7.66 -8.62 -13.73
CA THR A 7 -6.51 -8.94 -14.55
C THR A 7 -5.22 -8.79 -13.75
N SER A 8 -4.25 -9.68 -13.96
CA SER A 8 -2.90 -9.55 -13.40
C SER A 8 -2.00 -8.61 -14.23
N ARG A 9 -2.50 -8.17 -15.40
CA ARG A 9 -1.75 -7.30 -16.29
C ARG A 9 -1.66 -5.89 -15.70
N TYR A 10 -0.43 -5.41 -15.54
CA TYR A 10 -0.18 -4.06 -15.06
C TYR A 10 -0.70 -3.00 -16.01
N ASN A 11 -1.31 -1.96 -15.46
CA ASN A 11 -1.82 -0.79 -16.22
C ASN A 11 -2.80 -1.15 -17.34
N ALA A 12 -3.54 -2.26 -17.18
CA ALA A 12 -4.56 -2.68 -18.12
C ALA A 12 -5.67 -1.62 -18.24
N SER A 13 -6.25 -1.50 -19.45
CA SER A 13 -7.32 -0.57 -19.75
C SER A 13 -8.57 -1.29 -20.23
N PHE A 14 -9.72 -0.65 -20.05
CA PHE A 14 -10.97 -1.09 -20.69
C PHE A 14 -10.92 -1.01 -22.22
N SER A 15 -9.94 -0.31 -22.78
CA SER A 15 -9.71 -0.24 -24.24
C SER A 15 -8.84 -1.37 -24.78
N ASP A 16 -8.29 -2.22 -23.92
CA ASP A 16 -7.43 -3.31 -24.35
C ASP A 16 -8.23 -4.37 -25.14
N ARG A 17 -7.57 -4.98 -26.12
CA ARG A 17 -8.19 -5.96 -27.03
C ARG A 17 -8.74 -7.20 -26.29
N ASP A 18 -8.13 -7.60 -25.18
CA ASP A 18 -8.61 -8.72 -24.36
C ASP A 18 -9.92 -8.38 -23.62
N PHE A 19 -10.21 -7.09 -23.42
CA PHE A 19 -11.44 -6.64 -22.81
C PHE A 19 -12.51 -6.27 -23.84
N ASP A 20 -12.24 -5.33 -24.74
CA ASP A 20 -13.20 -4.77 -25.72
C ASP A 20 -12.87 -5.16 -27.17
N GLY A 21 -12.09 -6.20 -27.39
CA GLY A 21 -11.86 -6.77 -28.72
C GLY A 21 -12.84 -7.89 -29.06
N PRO A 22 -12.80 -8.36 -30.31
CA PRO A 22 -13.61 -9.51 -30.75
C PRO A 22 -13.38 -10.73 -29.83
N SER A 23 -14.46 -11.30 -29.32
CA SER A 23 -14.45 -12.39 -28.32
C SER A 23 -13.80 -12.02 -26.99
N GLY A 24 -13.68 -10.72 -26.70
CA GLY A 24 -13.15 -10.20 -25.43
C GLY A 24 -14.08 -10.44 -24.24
N ILE A 25 -13.68 -9.91 -23.10
CA ILE A 25 -14.46 -10.01 -21.86
C ILE A 25 -15.83 -9.34 -22.04
N LEU A 26 -15.86 -8.16 -22.66
CA LEU A 26 -17.08 -7.40 -22.85
C LEU A 26 -18.12 -8.14 -23.74
N ASP A 27 -17.68 -8.76 -24.84
CA ASP A 27 -18.59 -9.51 -25.72
C ASP A 27 -19.25 -10.71 -25.00
N LYS A 28 -18.50 -11.37 -24.12
CA LYS A 28 -19.03 -12.46 -23.30
C LYS A 28 -20.02 -11.95 -22.25
N GLU A 29 -19.71 -10.79 -21.64
CA GLU A 29 -20.59 -10.20 -20.63
C GLU A 29 -21.86 -9.64 -21.29
N THR A 30 -21.80 -8.95 -22.41
CA THR A 30 -23.01 -8.46 -23.10
C THR A 30 -23.94 -9.60 -23.49
N SER A 31 -23.41 -10.73 -23.98
CA SER A 31 -24.21 -11.92 -24.27
C SER A 31 -24.91 -12.46 -23.02
N ARG A 32 -24.23 -12.48 -21.88
CA ARG A 32 -24.78 -12.91 -20.60
C ARG A 32 -25.82 -11.93 -20.05
N ILE A 33 -25.51 -10.63 -20.08
CA ILE A 33 -26.44 -9.58 -19.63
C ILE A 33 -27.71 -9.64 -20.44
N LYS A 34 -27.61 -9.75 -21.78
CA LYS A 34 -28.78 -9.84 -22.66
C LYS A 34 -29.66 -11.03 -22.30
N HIS A 35 -29.07 -12.21 -22.08
CA HIS A 35 -29.84 -13.39 -21.65
C HIS A 35 -30.59 -13.13 -20.35
N LEU A 36 -29.96 -12.51 -19.35
CA LEU A 36 -30.57 -12.21 -18.06
C LEU A 36 -31.66 -11.15 -18.15
N VAL A 37 -31.52 -10.18 -19.04
CA VAL A 37 -32.58 -9.19 -19.34
C VAL A 37 -33.76 -9.85 -20.04
N ASP A 38 -33.49 -10.70 -21.05
CA ASP A 38 -34.52 -11.41 -21.80
C ASP A 38 -35.33 -12.40 -20.93
N THR A 39 -34.75 -12.88 -19.84
CA THR A 39 -35.41 -13.76 -18.85
C THR A 39 -36.01 -13.02 -17.66
N ASP A 40 -36.00 -11.67 -17.65
CA ASP A 40 -36.50 -10.82 -16.56
C ASP A 40 -35.77 -11.06 -15.20
N GLU A 41 -34.48 -11.41 -15.29
CA GLU A 41 -33.64 -11.69 -14.11
C GLU A 41 -32.68 -10.53 -13.75
N LEU A 42 -32.66 -9.44 -14.57
CA LEU A 42 -31.72 -8.35 -14.44
C LEU A 42 -32.33 -6.97 -14.72
N ASP A 43 -32.48 -6.15 -13.67
CA ASP A 43 -32.89 -4.75 -13.76
C ASP A 43 -31.69 -3.80 -13.79
N HIS A 44 -30.66 -4.08 -13.00
CA HIS A 44 -29.49 -3.23 -12.84
C HIS A 44 -28.19 -4.02 -12.96
N TYR A 45 -27.21 -3.45 -13.67
CA TYR A 45 -25.91 -4.07 -13.88
C TYR A 45 -24.78 -3.18 -13.40
N MET A 46 -23.86 -3.73 -12.61
CA MET A 46 -22.67 -3.06 -12.18
C MET A 46 -21.43 -3.91 -12.47
N LEU A 47 -20.46 -3.32 -13.14
CA LEU A 47 -19.18 -3.94 -13.49
C LEU A 47 -18.02 -3.26 -12.77
N PHE A 48 -17.28 -4.02 -11.98
CA PHE A 48 -16.01 -3.60 -11.39
C PHE A 48 -14.85 -4.26 -12.12
N ALA A 49 -13.81 -3.49 -12.42
CA ALA A 49 -12.56 -4.07 -12.91
C ALA A 49 -11.35 -3.26 -12.46
N ASN A 50 -10.24 -3.96 -12.18
CA ASN A 50 -8.95 -3.34 -11.90
C ASN A 50 -8.26 -2.86 -13.20
N ARG A 51 -9.01 -2.13 -14.03
CA ARG A 51 -8.59 -1.56 -15.30
C ARG A 51 -8.81 -0.05 -15.31
N ARG A 52 -7.99 0.68 -16.06
CA ARG A 52 -8.14 2.11 -16.25
C ARG A 52 -9.35 2.41 -17.12
N LEU A 53 -10.19 3.34 -16.66
CA LEU A 53 -11.40 3.79 -17.36
C LEU A 53 -11.30 5.29 -17.65
N THR A 54 -11.21 5.66 -18.93
CA THR A 54 -11.28 7.07 -19.35
C THR A 54 -12.73 7.48 -19.61
N GLY A 55 -13.07 8.77 -19.42
CA GLY A 55 -14.43 9.25 -19.60
C GLY A 55 -15.03 8.96 -20.99
N ASN A 56 -14.24 9.09 -22.07
CA ASN A 56 -14.70 8.74 -23.41
C ASN A 56 -14.98 7.25 -23.56
N LYS A 57 -14.19 6.40 -22.90
CA LYS A 57 -14.37 4.95 -22.92
C LYS A 57 -15.56 4.51 -22.09
N ASP A 58 -15.79 5.14 -20.93
CA ASP A 58 -16.97 4.91 -20.12
C ASP A 58 -18.25 5.11 -20.92
N SER A 59 -18.40 6.26 -21.56
CA SER A 59 -19.57 6.56 -22.42
C SER A 59 -19.75 5.54 -23.56
N ALA A 60 -18.66 5.09 -24.19
CA ALA A 60 -18.71 4.10 -25.26
C ALA A 60 -19.16 2.72 -24.77
N LEU A 61 -18.68 2.30 -23.59
CA LEU A 61 -19.07 1.02 -22.98
C LEU A 61 -20.52 1.03 -22.51
N LEU A 62 -20.97 2.11 -21.87
CA LEU A 62 -22.37 2.30 -21.47
C LEU A 62 -23.29 2.22 -22.69
N LYS A 63 -22.92 2.93 -23.79
CA LYS A 63 -23.68 2.89 -25.04
C LYS A 63 -23.74 1.48 -25.62
N LYS A 64 -22.62 0.76 -25.66
CA LYS A 64 -22.56 -0.61 -26.18
C LYS A 64 -23.46 -1.54 -25.37
N ILE A 65 -23.32 -1.58 -24.04
CA ILE A 65 -24.13 -2.44 -23.18
C ILE A 65 -25.62 -2.09 -23.29
N SER A 66 -25.97 -0.80 -23.24
CA SER A 66 -27.36 -0.36 -23.35
C SER A 66 -27.98 -0.78 -24.69
N SER A 67 -27.28 -0.53 -25.83
CA SER A 67 -27.81 -0.85 -27.15
C SER A 67 -27.90 -2.35 -27.42
N GLU A 68 -26.98 -3.16 -26.89
CA GLU A 68 -26.96 -4.61 -27.14
C GLU A 68 -27.83 -5.41 -26.17
N CYS A 69 -28.01 -4.90 -24.93
CA CYS A 69 -28.70 -5.64 -23.87
C CYS A 69 -30.09 -5.07 -23.52
N GLY A 70 -30.45 -3.88 -24.01
CA GLY A 70 -31.75 -3.27 -23.73
C GLY A 70 -31.88 -2.60 -22.36
N LEU A 71 -30.80 -2.46 -21.60
CA LEU A 71 -30.79 -1.75 -20.32
C LEU A 71 -30.74 -0.24 -20.50
N ALA A 72 -31.41 0.51 -19.64
CA ALA A 72 -31.27 1.97 -19.64
C ALA A 72 -29.88 2.39 -19.10
N TYR A 73 -29.37 3.55 -19.53
CA TYR A 73 -28.10 4.07 -19.06
C TYR A 73 -28.02 4.24 -17.53
N SER A 74 -29.15 4.61 -16.89
CA SER A 74 -29.27 4.74 -15.44
C SER A 74 -29.05 3.43 -14.69
N ASP A 75 -29.27 2.31 -15.36
CA ASP A 75 -29.28 0.98 -14.77
C ASP A 75 -27.94 0.26 -14.98
N ILE A 76 -27.00 0.94 -15.62
CA ILE A 76 -25.65 0.42 -15.89
C ILE A 76 -24.63 1.27 -15.16
N ARG A 77 -23.75 0.64 -14.37
CA ARG A 77 -22.59 1.28 -13.74
C ARG A 77 -21.32 0.53 -14.10
N ILE A 78 -20.29 1.26 -14.55
CA ILE A 78 -18.95 0.70 -14.80
C ILE A 78 -17.97 1.43 -13.90
N MET A 79 -17.16 0.69 -13.16
CA MET A 79 -16.17 1.23 -12.25
C MET A 79 -14.79 0.68 -12.59
N GLY A 80 -13.92 1.57 -13.03
CA GLY A 80 -12.50 1.31 -13.20
C GLY A 80 -11.70 1.58 -11.93
N VAL A 81 -10.39 1.40 -12.01
CA VAL A 81 -9.48 1.58 -10.87
C VAL A 81 -9.61 2.96 -10.24
N GLU A 82 -9.75 4.01 -11.05
CA GLU A 82 -9.82 5.40 -10.58
C GLU A 82 -11.10 5.67 -9.77
N GLU A 83 -12.22 5.09 -10.19
CA GLU A 83 -13.50 5.23 -9.48
C GLU A 83 -13.52 4.38 -8.21
N ILE A 84 -12.98 3.16 -8.27
CA ILE A 84 -12.86 2.27 -7.12
C ILE A 84 -11.99 2.94 -6.04
N ASP A 85 -10.83 3.49 -6.42
CA ASP A 85 -9.94 4.20 -5.51
C ASP A 85 -10.64 5.40 -4.88
N ARG A 86 -11.38 6.18 -5.66
CA ARG A 86 -12.14 7.34 -5.18
C ARG A 86 -13.21 6.95 -4.15
N VAL A 87 -13.94 5.87 -4.41
CA VAL A 87 -14.96 5.36 -3.47
C VAL A 87 -14.30 4.85 -2.19
N LEU A 88 -13.23 4.07 -2.30
CA LEU A 88 -12.52 3.52 -1.15
C LEU A 88 -11.85 4.61 -0.31
N CYS A 89 -11.36 5.70 -0.91
CA CYS A 89 -10.87 6.88 -0.16
C CYS A 89 -11.93 7.50 0.73
N GLY A 90 -13.20 7.41 0.36
CA GLY A 90 -14.34 7.87 1.17
C GLY A 90 -14.77 6.90 2.28
N HIS A 91 -14.26 5.66 2.27
CA HIS A 91 -14.66 4.58 3.17
C HIS A 91 -13.45 3.95 3.86
N LYS A 92 -12.76 4.76 4.68
CA LYS A 92 -11.53 4.35 5.36
C LYS A 92 -11.74 3.11 6.24
N GLU A 93 -12.89 2.98 6.88
CA GLU A 93 -13.28 1.84 7.70
C GLU A 93 -13.29 0.51 6.91
N ILE A 94 -13.73 0.53 5.65
CA ILE A 94 -13.72 -0.66 4.77
C ILE A 94 -12.29 -1.00 4.37
N VAL A 95 -11.49 0.02 4.03
CA VAL A 95 -10.08 -0.14 3.67
C VAL A 95 -9.30 -0.78 4.81
N ASP A 96 -9.47 -0.29 6.03
CA ASP A 96 -8.77 -0.77 7.22
C ASP A 96 -9.26 -2.17 7.62
N GLN A 97 -10.57 -2.40 7.64
CA GLN A 97 -11.18 -3.69 8.00
C GLN A 97 -10.76 -4.82 7.05
N HIS A 98 -10.67 -4.54 5.76
CA HIS A 98 -10.32 -5.53 4.75
C HIS A 98 -8.87 -5.48 4.31
N HIS A 99 -8.03 -4.66 4.97
CA HIS A 99 -6.62 -4.46 4.62
C HIS A 99 -6.43 -4.14 3.12
N LEU A 100 -7.39 -3.38 2.58
CA LEU A 100 -7.35 -2.93 1.20
C LEU A 100 -6.35 -1.78 1.11
N ASP A 101 -5.13 -2.10 0.71
CA ASP A 101 -4.16 -1.08 0.35
C ASP A 101 -4.60 -0.45 -0.97
N LEU A 102 -5.16 0.76 -0.93
CA LEU A 102 -5.69 1.51 -2.06
C LEU A 102 -4.67 1.71 -3.19
N LEU A 103 -3.40 1.47 -2.88
CA LEU A 103 -2.28 1.59 -3.80
C LEU A 103 -1.79 0.23 -4.32
N ALA A 104 -2.67 -0.76 -4.45
CA ALA A 104 -2.33 -2.13 -4.85
C ALA A 104 -1.79 -2.30 -6.29
N GLY A 105 -1.55 -1.23 -7.03
CA GLY A 105 -0.64 -1.26 -8.18
C GLY A 105 0.78 -1.67 -7.74
N PRO A 106 1.65 -2.16 -8.63
CA PRO A 106 3.04 -2.37 -8.26
C PRO A 106 3.61 -1.06 -7.77
N LEU A 107 4.08 -1.05 -6.52
CA LEU A 107 4.76 0.11 -5.96
C LEU A 107 5.99 0.39 -6.82
N ARG A 108 6.02 1.50 -7.51
CA ARG A 108 7.22 2.00 -8.15
C ARG A 108 8.04 2.73 -7.11
N ILE A 109 9.03 2.06 -6.57
CA ILE A 109 10.01 2.69 -5.70
C ILE A 109 10.98 3.46 -6.59
N THR A 110 10.87 4.78 -6.55
CA THR A 110 11.78 5.70 -7.24
C THR A 110 12.78 6.27 -6.25
N ARG A 111 13.94 6.73 -6.74
CA ARG A 111 14.92 7.41 -5.88
C ARG A 111 14.35 8.69 -5.29
N ASP A 112 13.65 9.47 -6.10
CA ASP A 112 13.03 10.73 -5.66
C ASP A 112 11.95 10.45 -4.58
N GLY A 113 11.09 9.45 -4.78
CA GLY A 113 10.09 9.06 -3.80
C GLY A 113 10.70 8.56 -2.47
N LEU A 114 11.82 7.83 -2.51
CA LEU A 114 12.54 7.44 -1.29
C LEU A 114 13.16 8.65 -0.59
N ALA A 115 13.78 9.56 -1.34
CA ALA A 115 14.33 10.78 -0.80
C ALA A 115 13.27 11.63 -0.10
N GLU A 116 12.13 11.86 -0.77
CA GLU A 116 11.00 12.60 -0.20
C GLU A 116 10.47 11.95 1.08
N VAL A 117 10.30 10.62 1.09
CA VAL A 117 9.75 9.91 2.26
C VAL A 117 10.74 9.92 3.43
N ILE A 118 12.03 9.71 3.20
CA ILE A 118 13.04 9.71 4.26
C ILE A 118 13.19 11.11 4.86
N ASP A 119 13.26 12.15 4.02
CA ASP A 119 13.31 13.55 4.45
C ASP A 119 12.05 13.92 5.27
N ALA A 120 10.88 13.56 4.78
CA ALA A 120 9.61 13.83 5.46
C ALA A 120 9.46 13.05 6.78
N ILE A 121 9.95 11.81 6.88
CA ILE A 121 9.98 11.03 8.12
C ILE A 121 10.88 11.73 9.15
N SER A 122 12.09 12.15 8.77
CA SER A 122 13.01 12.89 9.64
C SER A 122 12.36 14.17 10.19
N ASN A 123 11.70 14.93 9.31
CA ASN A 123 11.00 16.16 9.69
C ASN A 123 9.80 15.89 10.62
N ALA A 124 8.98 14.88 10.33
CA ALA A 124 7.78 14.54 11.12
C ALA A 124 8.13 14.04 12.54
N ILE A 125 9.26 13.36 12.67
CA ILE A 125 9.73 12.81 13.96
C ILE A 125 10.47 13.88 14.77
N GLY A 126 10.99 14.94 14.13
CA GLY A 126 11.68 16.05 14.78
C GLY A 126 13.04 15.63 15.33
N SER A 127 13.88 15.05 14.46
CA SER A 127 15.24 14.63 14.81
C SER A 127 16.09 15.83 15.24
N THR A 128 16.79 15.70 16.36
CA THR A 128 17.60 16.77 16.98
C THR A 128 19.10 16.64 16.68
N GLY A 129 19.47 16.04 15.55
CA GLY A 129 20.84 16.16 14.99
C GLY A 129 21.99 15.72 15.92
N GLN A 130 21.85 14.63 16.68
CA GLN A 130 23.00 14.01 17.36
C GLN A 130 23.60 12.94 16.43
N ILE A 131 24.85 13.17 16.01
CA ILE A 131 25.64 12.20 15.26
C ILE A 131 26.01 11.06 16.21
N ILE A 132 25.47 9.87 15.97
CA ILE A 132 25.85 8.64 16.66
C ILE A 132 26.84 7.88 15.77
N ASP A 133 27.91 7.37 16.41
CA ASP A 133 29.05 6.71 15.80
C ASP A 133 28.63 5.44 15.02
N ASP A 134 29.05 5.33 13.74
CA ASP A 134 28.71 4.29 12.76
C ASP A 134 29.37 2.93 13.06
N ALA A 135 29.23 2.38 14.25
CA ALA A 135 29.66 1.01 14.50
C ALA A 135 28.70 0.00 13.81
N PRO A 136 29.19 -0.97 13.03
CA PRO A 136 28.33 -1.97 12.41
C PRO A 136 27.62 -2.81 13.49
N VAL A 137 26.31 -2.64 13.58
CA VAL A 137 25.48 -3.35 14.56
C VAL A 137 25.36 -4.82 14.14
N PRO A 138 25.64 -5.80 15.04
CA PRO A 138 25.43 -7.21 14.77
C PRO A 138 23.95 -7.48 14.44
N ARG A 139 23.68 -8.19 13.34
CA ARG A 139 22.32 -8.48 12.92
C ARG A 139 21.70 -9.58 13.78
N THR A 140 20.72 -9.23 14.57
CA THR A 140 19.84 -10.18 15.25
C THR A 140 18.97 -10.94 14.22
N SER A 141 18.83 -12.26 14.37
CA SER A 141 17.93 -13.02 13.50
C SER A 141 16.49 -12.52 13.64
N LEU A 142 15.70 -12.51 12.55
CA LEU A 142 14.32 -12.04 12.60
C LEU A 142 13.49 -12.78 13.65
N ARG A 143 13.71 -14.09 13.80
CA ARG A 143 13.02 -14.89 14.82
C ARG A 143 13.33 -14.37 16.21
N ARG A 144 14.61 -14.19 16.53
CA ARG A 144 15.04 -13.68 17.84
C ARG A 144 14.53 -12.27 18.07
N LYS A 145 14.56 -11.43 17.04
CA LYS A 145 14.01 -10.08 17.11
C LYS A 145 12.51 -10.06 17.38
N ASN A 146 11.75 -10.96 16.74
CA ASN A 146 10.32 -11.10 17.00
C ASN A 146 10.06 -11.53 18.45
N GLU A 147 10.85 -12.47 18.98
CA GLU A 147 10.77 -12.89 20.40
C GLU A 147 11.02 -11.71 21.34
N LEU A 148 12.10 -10.93 21.14
CA LEU A 148 12.45 -9.77 21.96
C LEU A 148 11.38 -8.67 21.95
N ASN A 149 10.73 -8.45 20.79
CA ASN A 149 9.69 -7.46 20.64
C ASN A 149 8.28 -8.01 20.86
N GLN A 150 8.13 -9.28 21.23
CA GLN A 150 6.85 -9.97 21.45
C GLN A 150 5.92 -9.90 20.23
N VAL A 151 6.50 -10.00 19.04
CA VAL A 151 5.77 -10.01 17.76
C VAL A 151 5.51 -11.44 17.33
N SER A 152 4.25 -11.79 17.14
CA SER A 152 3.86 -13.12 16.69
C SER A 152 4.10 -13.33 15.20
N ASP A 153 4.25 -14.59 14.78
CA ASP A 153 4.35 -14.94 13.36
C ASP A 153 3.09 -14.54 12.58
N ALA A 154 1.93 -14.56 13.21
CA ALA A 154 0.67 -14.13 12.59
C ALA A 154 0.67 -12.64 12.24
N GLU A 155 1.31 -11.80 13.04
CA GLU A 155 1.42 -10.36 12.82
C GLU A 155 2.49 -10.02 11.77
N ILE A 156 3.65 -10.65 11.82
CA ILE A 156 4.78 -10.30 10.93
C ILE A 156 4.70 -10.94 9.55
N ALA A 157 4.10 -12.13 9.41
CA ALA A 157 4.07 -12.86 8.14
C ALA A 157 3.34 -12.11 7.01
N PRO A 158 2.21 -11.39 7.24
CA PRO A 158 1.59 -10.56 6.22
C PRO A 158 2.48 -9.41 5.76
N LEU A 159 3.15 -8.71 6.69
CA LEU A 159 4.06 -7.61 6.39
C LEU A 159 5.25 -8.11 5.59
N ARG A 160 5.86 -9.22 6.02
CA ARG A 160 6.98 -9.86 5.31
C ARG A 160 6.60 -10.24 3.88
N ARG A 161 5.44 -10.88 3.67
CA ARG A 161 4.95 -11.23 2.32
C ARG A 161 4.79 -10.00 1.43
N ARG A 162 4.31 -8.91 1.99
CA ARG A 162 3.98 -7.69 1.24
C ARG A 162 5.22 -6.87 0.91
N TYR A 163 6.12 -6.67 1.87
CA TYR A 163 7.15 -5.64 1.78
C TYR A 163 8.58 -6.16 1.63
N LEU A 164 8.87 -7.45 1.94
CA LEU A 164 10.23 -7.97 1.94
C LEU A 164 10.97 -7.75 0.61
N LYS A 165 10.28 -7.95 -0.51
CA LYS A 165 10.89 -7.77 -1.85
C LYS A 165 11.32 -6.32 -2.11
N ASP A 166 10.67 -5.37 -1.46
CA ASP A 166 10.87 -3.94 -1.67
C ASP A 166 11.98 -3.38 -0.74
N THR A 167 12.34 -4.10 0.33
CA THR A 167 13.41 -3.68 1.27
C THR A 167 14.78 -3.53 0.59
N ARG A 168 15.04 -4.32 -0.46
CA ARG A 168 16.28 -4.20 -1.21
C ARG A 168 16.45 -2.84 -1.89
N ASN A 169 15.35 -2.28 -2.41
CA ASN A 169 15.41 -0.95 -3.03
C ASN A 169 15.78 0.13 -2.00
N VAL A 170 15.28 0.01 -0.76
CA VAL A 170 15.62 0.93 0.34
C VAL A 170 17.10 0.75 0.72
N ALA A 171 17.56 -0.50 0.87
CA ALA A 171 18.97 -0.79 1.17
C ALA A 171 19.91 -0.25 0.10
N ASP A 172 19.64 -0.54 -1.19
CA ASP A 172 20.47 -0.07 -2.32
C ASP A 172 20.46 1.47 -2.43
N PHE A 173 19.34 2.11 -2.06
CA PHE A 173 19.23 3.57 -2.02
C PHE A 173 20.09 4.18 -0.91
N LEU A 174 19.98 3.67 0.31
CA LEU A 174 20.73 4.17 1.47
C LEU A 174 22.23 3.88 1.37
N ALA A 175 22.60 2.74 0.77
CA ALA A 175 24.00 2.39 0.54
C ALA A 175 24.70 3.23 -0.54
N ASN A 176 23.96 4.04 -1.32
CA ASN A 176 24.54 4.86 -2.36
C ASN A 176 25.21 6.11 -1.76
N PRO A 177 26.53 6.34 -1.98
CA PRO A 177 27.26 7.49 -1.43
C PRO A 177 26.66 8.86 -1.76
N ILE A 178 25.90 8.98 -2.87
CA ILE A 178 25.21 10.21 -3.25
C ILE A 178 24.09 10.55 -2.25
N ASN A 179 23.54 9.57 -1.54
CA ASN A 179 22.42 9.73 -0.61
C ASN A 179 22.89 9.79 0.85
N ARG A 180 24.15 10.15 1.10
CA ARG A 180 24.72 10.18 2.45
C ARG A 180 23.90 11.04 3.42
N ASP A 181 23.50 12.24 3.00
CA ASP A 181 22.69 13.14 3.82
C ASP A 181 21.32 12.52 4.19
N LEU A 182 20.76 11.72 3.28
CA LEU A 182 19.49 11.01 3.53
C LEU A 182 19.70 9.78 4.43
N LEU A 183 20.85 9.14 4.36
CA LEU A 183 21.21 8.08 5.31
C LEU A 183 21.36 8.65 6.73
N GLU A 184 22.00 9.81 6.88
CA GLU A 184 22.11 10.50 8.17
C GLU A 184 20.72 10.83 8.73
N LYS A 185 19.83 11.43 7.93
CA LYS A 185 18.42 11.69 8.33
C LYS A 185 17.63 10.42 8.67
N TYR A 186 17.86 9.33 7.94
CA TYR A 186 17.26 8.04 8.22
C TYR A 186 17.70 7.53 9.60
N ASN A 187 19.01 7.57 9.89
CA ASN A 187 19.53 7.11 11.18
C ASN A 187 19.01 7.95 12.34
N GLU A 188 19.01 9.29 12.21
CA GLU A 188 18.43 10.19 13.20
C GLU A 188 16.94 9.87 13.48
N ALA A 189 16.17 9.63 12.43
CA ALA A 189 14.76 9.27 12.57
C ALA A 189 14.58 7.93 13.28
N VAL A 190 15.41 6.94 12.97
CA VAL A 190 15.40 5.63 13.63
C VAL A 190 15.71 5.75 15.12
N ASP A 191 16.73 6.53 15.47
CA ASP A 191 17.14 6.73 16.87
C ASP A 191 16.02 7.40 17.68
N GLU A 192 15.42 8.45 17.14
CA GLU A 192 14.30 9.13 17.78
C GLU A 192 13.08 8.21 17.95
N LEU A 193 12.80 7.37 16.94
CA LEU A 193 11.74 6.36 17.04
C LEU A 193 12.01 5.34 18.12
N ASN A 194 13.26 4.86 18.25
CA ASN A 194 13.66 3.93 19.31
C ASN A 194 13.54 4.58 20.70
N CYS A 195 13.90 5.85 20.85
CA CYS A 195 13.72 6.61 22.10
C CYS A 195 12.24 6.71 22.52
N ARG A 196 11.34 6.89 21.56
CA ARG A 196 9.88 6.99 21.81
C ARG A 196 9.18 5.65 21.97
N LEU A 197 9.77 4.58 21.47
CA LEU A 197 9.15 3.25 21.40
C LEU A 197 8.65 2.72 22.75
N PRO A 198 9.41 2.78 23.88
CA PRO A 198 8.94 2.30 25.18
C PRO A 198 7.67 3.02 25.65
N HIS A 199 7.60 4.33 25.44
CA HIS A 199 6.43 5.13 25.79
C HIS A 199 5.21 4.75 24.93
N LEU A 200 5.40 4.58 23.63
CA LEU A 200 4.33 4.17 22.71
C LEU A 200 3.83 2.75 23.02
N ILE A 201 4.72 1.82 23.36
CA ILE A 201 4.33 0.47 23.81
C ILE A 201 3.50 0.56 25.09
N SER A 202 3.89 1.40 26.05
CA SER A 202 3.11 1.62 27.29
C SER A 202 1.70 2.16 26.99
N GLN A 203 1.54 3.01 25.98
CA GLN A 203 0.24 3.57 25.59
C GLN A 203 -0.63 2.58 24.82
N THR A 204 -0.05 1.75 23.98
CA THR A 204 -0.77 0.88 23.04
C THR A 204 -0.86 -0.57 23.48
N GLY A 205 -0.12 -0.95 24.52
CA GLY A 205 -0.09 -2.29 25.10
C GLY A 205 0.75 -3.31 24.34
N SER A 206 1.30 -2.98 23.16
CA SER A 206 2.15 -3.91 22.40
C SER A 206 3.09 -3.19 21.42
N PHE A 207 4.15 -3.90 21.00
CA PHE A 207 5.03 -3.42 19.94
C PHE A 207 4.27 -3.14 18.64
N MET A 208 3.39 -4.04 18.22
CA MET A 208 2.60 -3.85 16.99
C MET A 208 1.61 -2.70 17.11
N GLY A 209 1.05 -2.47 18.29
CA GLY A 209 0.25 -1.27 18.58
C GLY A 209 1.06 0.02 18.42
N ALA A 210 2.28 0.07 19.00
CA ALA A 210 3.21 1.18 18.82
C ALA A 210 3.62 1.36 17.36
N TRP A 211 3.88 0.26 16.64
CA TRP A 211 4.18 0.24 15.20
C TRP A 211 3.10 0.94 14.37
N HIS A 212 1.84 0.58 14.57
CA HIS A 212 0.72 1.20 13.86
C HIS A 212 0.56 2.67 14.27
N ARG A 213 0.72 2.97 15.55
CA ARG A 213 0.62 4.36 16.05
C ARG A 213 1.68 5.28 15.45
N ILE A 214 2.92 4.80 15.30
CA ILE A 214 4.00 5.53 14.63
C ILE A 214 3.61 5.85 13.18
N TYR A 215 3.12 4.84 12.46
CA TYR A 215 2.65 5.04 11.09
C TYR A 215 1.54 6.10 11.00
N ASP A 216 0.54 6.02 11.87
CA ASP A 216 -0.57 6.97 11.89
C ASP A 216 -0.08 8.40 12.19
N ILE A 217 0.81 8.56 13.17
CA ILE A 217 1.41 9.87 13.49
C ILE A 217 2.12 10.45 12.26
N MET A 218 2.95 9.67 11.58
CA MET A 218 3.67 10.12 10.40
C MET A 218 2.71 10.56 9.28
N VAL A 219 1.72 9.74 8.97
CA VAL A 219 0.80 9.97 7.85
C VAL A 219 -0.21 11.08 8.17
N ASP A 220 -0.63 11.24 9.42
CA ASP A 220 -1.59 12.27 9.82
C ASP A 220 -0.97 13.67 9.85
N HIS A 221 0.32 13.79 10.21
CA HIS A 221 0.98 15.09 10.38
C HIS A 221 1.70 15.61 9.15
N GLU A 222 2.06 14.74 8.20
CA GLU A 222 2.86 15.12 7.04
C GLU A 222 2.18 14.72 5.73
N GLU A 223 1.84 15.71 4.90
CA GLU A 223 1.12 15.48 3.64
C GLU A 223 1.92 14.62 2.65
N THR A 224 3.23 14.82 2.59
CA THR A 224 4.13 14.03 1.74
C THR A 224 4.09 12.55 2.12
N LEU A 225 4.08 12.24 3.43
CA LEU A 225 3.98 10.88 3.93
C LEU A 225 2.59 10.28 3.65
N ARG A 226 1.54 11.09 3.76
CA ARG A 226 0.18 10.67 3.41
C ARG A 226 0.06 10.29 1.94
N ARG A 227 0.62 11.08 1.03
CA ARG A 227 0.65 10.78 -0.42
C ARG A 227 1.47 9.53 -0.74
N ASN A 228 2.51 9.27 0.03
CA ASN A 228 3.42 8.14 -0.13
C ASN A 228 3.19 7.03 0.92
N ALA A 229 1.98 6.89 1.46
CA ALA A 229 1.64 6.03 2.59
C ALA A 229 2.14 4.57 2.46
N ARG A 230 2.11 4.02 1.25
CA ARG A 230 2.64 2.68 0.99
C ARG A 230 4.17 2.63 1.07
N LEU A 231 4.86 3.64 0.57
CA LEU A 231 6.32 3.71 0.64
C LEU A 231 6.80 3.92 2.08
N VAL A 232 6.05 4.70 2.87
CA VAL A 232 6.26 4.81 4.32
C VAL A 232 6.24 3.44 5.01
N ARG A 233 5.26 2.60 4.68
CA ARG A 233 5.19 1.22 5.23
C ARG A 233 6.36 0.34 4.81
N VAL A 234 6.87 0.51 3.59
CA VAL A 234 8.08 -0.21 3.12
C VAL A 234 9.30 0.24 3.91
N VAL A 235 9.50 1.56 4.08
CA VAL A 235 10.63 2.11 4.85
C VAL A 235 10.53 1.69 6.31
N GLN A 236 9.35 1.79 6.93
CA GLN A 236 9.12 1.35 8.30
C GLN A 236 9.40 -0.16 8.47
N PHE A 237 8.94 -0.99 7.51
CA PHE A 237 9.24 -2.42 7.52
C PHE A 237 10.73 -2.70 7.31
N TYR A 238 11.42 -1.91 6.49
CA TYR A 238 12.87 -2.00 6.31
C TYR A 238 13.61 -1.69 7.60
N MET A 239 13.24 -0.63 8.34
CA MET A 239 13.81 -0.30 9.65
C MET A 239 13.76 -1.49 10.61
N TYR A 240 12.62 -2.18 10.67
CA TYR A 240 12.47 -3.38 11.49
C TYR A 240 13.29 -4.55 10.96
N TRP A 241 13.18 -4.82 9.66
CA TRP A 241 13.86 -5.95 9.00
C TRP A 241 15.38 -5.84 9.07
N ASN A 242 15.91 -4.62 8.93
CA ASN A 242 17.37 -4.35 8.98
C ASN A 242 17.92 -4.29 10.40
N CYS A 243 17.10 -4.53 11.42
CA CYS A 243 17.45 -4.40 12.83
C CYS A 243 17.70 -2.98 13.34
N ASP A 244 17.30 -1.96 12.62
CA ASP A 244 17.49 -0.56 13.02
C ASP A 244 16.44 -0.14 14.07
N PHE A 245 15.22 -0.68 14.02
CA PHE A 245 14.09 -0.32 14.87
C PHE A 245 13.61 -1.49 15.75
N GLY A 246 13.35 -1.23 17.05
CA GLY A 246 12.94 -2.22 18.07
C GLY A 246 14.10 -2.86 18.83
N ARG A 247 13.80 -3.65 19.86
CA ARG A 247 14.81 -4.31 20.70
C ARG A 247 15.67 -5.28 19.91
N ARG A 248 16.96 -5.32 20.26
CA ARG A 248 18.01 -6.17 19.67
C ARG A 248 18.65 -7.03 20.77
N GLU A 249 19.41 -8.03 20.36
CA GLU A 249 20.10 -8.95 21.29
C GLU A 249 21.16 -8.25 22.14
N ASP A 250 21.80 -7.21 21.61
CA ASP A 250 22.84 -6.45 22.31
C ASP A 250 22.27 -5.52 23.39
N ASP A 251 20.99 -5.15 23.29
CA ASP A 251 20.33 -4.30 24.30
C ASP A 251 20.15 -5.02 25.64
N ASP A 252 20.08 -6.38 25.63
CA ASP A 252 19.94 -7.22 26.83
C ASP A 252 21.28 -7.44 27.58
N GLN A 253 22.43 -7.05 27.03
CA GLN A 253 23.75 -7.24 27.70
C GLN A 253 24.19 -6.04 28.55
N THR A 254 23.40 -4.97 28.58
CA THR A 254 23.78 -3.69 29.22
C THR A 254 22.98 -3.44 30.51
N GLU A 255 22.12 -4.36 30.96
CA GLU A 255 21.48 -4.38 32.26
C GLU A 255 22.18 -5.40 33.18
#